data_b6f9b336afdf690c6f4ede56ce9e63bf
#
_entry.id   b6f9b336afdf690c6f4ede56ce9e63bf
#
_cell.length_a   1.000
_cell.length_b   1.000
_cell.length_c   1.000
_cell.angle_alpha   90.00
_cell.angle_beta   90.00
_cell.angle_gamma   90.00
#
_symmetry.space_group_name_H-M   'P 1'
#
loop_
_entity.id
_entity.type
_entity.pdbx_description
1 polymer ?
#
loop_
_entity_poly.entity_id
_entity_poly.type
_entity_poly.pdbx_seq_one_letter_code
_entity_poly.pdbx_strand_id
1 'polypeptide(L)'
;MRLVESFLTKNPCYTAGRKITVKGLMLHSVGCPQPRAQVFLDSWNHTSFGSACVHGFIDGNDGTVHQALPWNHRGWHCGSGSKGSGNNTHIGVEMCEPACIRYTSGSGFTCSDLEKARASAVRTYEAAVELFAMLCKKFGLDPLADGVVISHREGHVRGIATNHGDPEHLWKGLGLPYTMDGFRKAVKAAMSGKAEGTQASVFLGLSDEKAAERIGVLCAEDMKTSGILASVSAAQFILESGYGRTELAQKANNCFGMKCMLSGNSWGGSAWDGTSKYRKKTQEDDGTGKLYTVTADFRKYACV
;
A
#
# COMPACT_ATOMS: atom_id res chain seq x y z
N MET A 1 0.62 -7.85 -8.77
CA MET A 1 2.02 -7.97 -8.25
C MET A 1 2.82 -8.95 -9.11
N ARG A 2 4.04 -8.62 -9.50
CA ARG A 2 5.00 -9.54 -10.12
C ARG A 2 5.85 -10.18 -9.01
N LEU A 3 5.90 -11.51 -8.95
CA LEU A 3 6.72 -12.27 -7.99
C LEU A 3 7.79 -13.05 -8.74
N VAL A 4 9.04 -12.90 -8.34
CA VAL A 4 10.20 -13.57 -8.94
C VAL A 4 10.98 -14.30 -7.85
N GLU A 5 11.29 -15.58 -8.06
CA GLU A 5 12.20 -16.32 -7.19
C GLU A 5 13.64 -15.84 -7.43
N SER A 6 14.27 -15.37 -6.36
CA SER A 6 15.63 -14.80 -6.35
C SER A 6 16.36 -15.26 -5.09
N PHE A 7 16.33 -16.58 -4.83
CA PHE A 7 16.84 -17.14 -3.58
C PHE A 7 18.31 -16.82 -3.35
N LEU A 8 18.62 -16.39 -2.14
CA LEU A 8 19.98 -16.10 -1.66
C LEU A 8 20.68 -17.41 -1.30
N THR A 9 20.95 -18.24 -2.28
CA THR A 9 21.41 -19.65 -2.08
C THR A 9 22.75 -19.78 -1.38
N LYS A 10 23.56 -18.71 -1.31
CA LYS A 10 24.84 -18.66 -0.59
C LYS A 10 24.72 -18.05 0.81
N ASN A 11 23.55 -17.44 1.14
CA ASN A 11 23.35 -16.81 2.44
C ASN A 11 23.24 -17.87 3.54
N PRO A 12 23.84 -17.65 4.74
CA PRO A 12 23.79 -18.61 5.85
C PRO A 12 22.39 -19.03 6.28
N CYS A 13 21.37 -18.16 6.19
CA CYS A 13 19.98 -18.54 6.51
C CYS A 13 19.40 -19.54 5.51
N TYR A 14 19.76 -19.41 4.23
CA TYR A 14 19.34 -20.36 3.20
C TYR A 14 20.04 -21.70 3.38
N THR A 15 21.37 -21.70 3.51
CA THR A 15 22.19 -22.92 3.60
C THR A 15 21.92 -23.70 4.88
N ALA A 16 21.60 -23.03 6.00
CA ALA A 16 21.20 -23.69 7.23
C ALA A 16 19.87 -24.45 7.11
N GLY A 17 18.99 -24.07 6.16
CA GLY A 17 17.75 -24.77 5.86
C GLY A 17 16.75 -24.87 7.01
N ARG A 18 16.91 -24.09 8.09
CA ARG A 18 16.03 -24.13 9.27
C ARG A 18 14.61 -23.70 8.89
N LYS A 19 13.61 -24.45 9.36
CA LYS A 19 12.20 -24.18 9.10
C LYS A 19 11.53 -23.50 10.29
N ILE A 20 10.48 -22.72 10.00
CA ILE A 20 9.58 -22.15 10.99
C ILE A 20 8.14 -22.59 10.73
N THR A 21 7.35 -22.64 11.79
CA THR A 21 5.89 -22.61 11.66
C THR A 21 5.49 -21.15 11.51
N VAL A 22 5.00 -20.79 10.34
CA VAL A 22 4.60 -19.41 10.05
C VAL A 22 3.35 -19.06 10.85
N LYS A 23 3.48 -18.09 11.77
CA LYS A 23 2.39 -17.56 12.59
C LYS A 23 2.03 -16.12 12.25
N GLY A 24 2.87 -15.44 11.45
CA GLY A 24 2.64 -14.07 11.05
C GLY A 24 3.61 -13.57 10.00
N LEU A 25 3.45 -12.31 9.65
CA LEU A 25 4.21 -11.57 8.66
C LEU A 25 4.69 -10.26 9.27
N MET A 26 5.93 -9.88 9.01
CA MET A 26 6.52 -8.63 9.48
C MET A 26 6.93 -7.77 8.29
N LEU A 27 6.38 -6.57 8.22
CA LEU A 27 6.70 -5.59 7.20
C LEU A 27 7.83 -4.69 7.67
N HIS A 28 8.81 -4.52 6.79
CA HIS A 28 9.98 -3.67 6.98
C HIS A 28 10.13 -2.65 5.85
N SER A 29 11.04 -1.72 6.03
CA SER A 29 11.67 -0.96 4.95
C SER A 29 13.18 -0.92 5.16
N VAL A 30 13.94 -0.92 4.07
CA VAL A 30 15.38 -1.22 4.07
C VAL A 30 16.25 -0.24 4.88
N GLY A 31 15.72 0.89 5.35
CA GLY A 31 16.42 1.87 6.17
C GLY A 31 17.56 2.60 5.46
N CYS A 32 17.58 2.58 4.15
CA CYS A 32 18.55 3.30 3.33
C CYS A 32 17.93 3.72 2.00
N PRO A 33 18.42 4.82 1.35
CA PRO A 33 17.85 5.36 0.11
C PRO A 33 18.20 4.49 -1.11
N GLN A 34 17.74 3.26 -1.14
CA GLN A 34 18.01 2.29 -2.20
C GLN A 34 16.68 1.71 -2.74
N PRO A 35 16.25 2.13 -3.95
CA PRO A 35 15.02 1.64 -4.56
C PRO A 35 15.17 0.29 -5.28
N ARG A 36 16.40 -0.17 -5.53
CA ARG A 36 16.65 -1.38 -6.32
C ARG A 36 16.85 -2.60 -5.43
N ALA A 37 15.89 -3.54 -5.49
CA ALA A 37 15.99 -4.81 -4.78
C ALA A 37 17.22 -5.64 -5.18
N GLN A 38 17.64 -5.56 -6.46
CA GLN A 38 18.81 -6.29 -6.96
C GLN A 38 20.09 -6.00 -6.17
N VAL A 39 20.27 -4.75 -5.70
CA VAL A 39 21.45 -4.38 -4.90
C VAL A 39 21.54 -5.20 -3.60
N PHE A 40 20.40 -5.44 -2.95
CA PHE A 40 20.35 -6.29 -1.76
C PHE A 40 20.54 -7.77 -2.09
N LEU A 41 19.93 -8.24 -3.18
CA LEU A 41 20.11 -9.63 -3.63
C LEU A 41 21.58 -9.94 -3.90
N ASP A 42 22.28 -9.05 -4.60
CA ASP A 42 23.69 -9.22 -4.93
C ASP A 42 24.56 -9.18 -3.66
N SER A 43 24.34 -8.21 -2.78
CA SER A 43 25.15 -8.03 -1.58
C SER A 43 24.89 -9.05 -0.48
N TRP A 44 23.68 -9.59 -0.37
CA TRP A 44 23.30 -10.55 0.70
C TRP A 44 23.50 -12.02 0.30
N ASN A 45 23.77 -12.30 -0.98
CA ASN A 45 23.97 -13.67 -1.46
C ASN A 45 25.43 -14.13 -1.29
N HIS A 46 25.98 -13.99 -0.10
CA HIS A 46 27.34 -14.36 0.23
C HIS A 46 27.40 -15.19 1.51
N THR A 47 28.33 -16.14 1.56
CA THR A 47 28.57 -17.00 2.74
C THR A 47 29.08 -16.22 3.95
N SER A 48 29.75 -15.09 3.72
CA SER A 48 30.29 -14.20 4.75
C SER A 48 29.37 -13.06 5.15
N PHE A 49 28.17 -13.01 4.61
CA PHE A 49 27.19 -11.93 4.89
C PHE A 49 26.55 -12.09 6.27
N GLY A 50 27.22 -12.27 7.32
CA GLY A 50 26.65 -12.38 8.64
C GLY A 50 25.38 -13.24 8.69
N SER A 51 24.38 -12.81 9.46
CA SER A 51 23.13 -13.57 9.64
C SER A 51 21.87 -12.86 9.09
N ALA A 52 21.99 -11.68 8.47
CA ALA A 52 20.81 -10.98 7.95
C ALA A 52 20.23 -11.69 6.72
N CYS A 53 18.94 -11.93 6.75
CA CYS A 53 18.20 -12.52 5.64
C CYS A 53 16.70 -12.26 5.80
N VAL A 54 16.08 -11.69 4.77
CA VAL A 54 14.62 -11.55 4.66
C VAL A 54 14.04 -12.54 3.67
N HIS A 55 12.74 -12.71 3.68
CA HIS A 55 12.06 -13.62 2.76
C HIS A 55 11.76 -12.96 1.42
N GLY A 56 11.68 -11.65 1.36
CA GLY A 56 11.44 -10.92 0.13
C GLY A 56 11.84 -9.46 0.19
N PHE A 57 12.22 -8.93 -0.97
CA PHE A 57 12.42 -7.51 -1.22
C PHE A 57 11.39 -7.02 -2.24
N ILE A 58 10.83 -5.85 -2.03
CA ILE A 58 9.92 -5.19 -2.96
C ILE A 58 10.66 -4.03 -3.61
N ASP A 59 10.88 -4.10 -4.93
CA ASP A 59 11.59 -3.07 -5.68
C ASP A 59 10.81 -1.75 -5.72
N GLY A 60 11.47 -0.66 -5.39
CA GLY A 60 10.87 0.67 -5.34
C GLY A 60 10.61 1.29 -6.71
N ASN A 61 11.23 0.78 -7.79
CA ASN A 61 11.06 1.32 -9.12
C ASN A 61 9.84 0.76 -9.85
N ASP A 62 9.56 -0.55 -9.68
CA ASP A 62 8.49 -1.21 -10.43
C ASP A 62 7.53 -2.06 -9.57
N GLY A 63 7.78 -2.21 -8.27
CA GLY A 63 6.95 -3.01 -7.36
C GLY A 63 7.17 -4.52 -7.50
N THR A 64 8.15 -4.97 -8.26
CA THR A 64 8.48 -6.39 -8.36
C THR A 64 8.90 -6.93 -7.01
N VAL A 65 8.29 -8.05 -6.60
CA VAL A 65 8.67 -8.77 -5.39
C VAL A 65 9.70 -9.82 -5.75
N HIS A 66 10.87 -9.76 -5.13
CA HIS A 66 11.91 -10.76 -5.22
C HIS A 66 11.88 -11.64 -3.98
N GLN A 67 11.49 -12.91 -4.15
CA GLN A 67 11.53 -13.89 -3.07
C GLN A 67 12.97 -14.33 -2.82
N ALA A 68 13.55 -13.88 -1.72
CA ALA A 68 14.95 -14.10 -1.37
C ALA A 68 15.20 -15.36 -0.54
N LEU A 69 14.16 -15.86 0.16
CA LEU A 69 14.21 -17.06 0.98
C LEU A 69 12.89 -17.83 0.85
N PRO A 70 12.88 -19.19 0.85
CA PRO A 70 11.63 -19.94 0.92
C PRO A 70 10.78 -19.50 2.12
N TRP A 71 9.47 -19.30 1.93
CA TRP A 71 8.59 -18.65 2.89
C TRP A 71 8.57 -19.28 4.29
N ASN A 72 8.82 -20.55 4.39
CA ASN A 72 8.86 -21.28 5.67
C ASN A 72 10.27 -21.51 6.20
N HIS A 73 11.30 -20.92 5.63
CA HIS A 73 12.64 -20.90 6.21
C HIS A 73 12.73 -19.86 7.33
N ARG A 74 13.63 -20.09 8.27
CA ARG A 74 13.93 -19.11 9.29
C ARG A 74 14.83 -18.03 8.72
N GLY A 75 14.32 -16.81 8.60
CA GLY A 75 15.11 -15.64 8.27
C GLY A 75 15.86 -15.07 9.49
N TRP A 76 16.54 -13.94 9.27
CA TRP A 76 17.13 -13.12 10.31
C TRP A 76 16.91 -11.65 9.94
N HIS A 77 15.71 -11.13 10.22
CA HIS A 77 15.26 -9.83 9.74
C HIS A 77 14.86 -8.86 10.86
N CYS A 78 14.71 -9.33 12.10
CA CYS A 78 14.19 -8.47 13.17
C CYS A 78 15.01 -8.57 14.48
N GLY A 79 16.12 -9.31 14.48
CA GLY A 79 16.88 -9.54 15.71
C GLY A 79 16.08 -10.28 16.78
N SER A 80 16.20 -9.84 18.03
CA SER A 80 15.49 -10.39 19.18
C SER A 80 15.07 -9.29 20.15
N GLY A 81 14.04 -9.55 20.94
CA GLY A 81 13.58 -8.71 22.02
C GLY A 81 13.50 -9.48 23.34
N SER A 82 12.88 -8.89 24.35
CA SER A 82 12.75 -9.47 25.71
C SER A 82 11.90 -10.74 25.78
N LYS A 83 11.05 -10.98 24.79
CA LYS A 83 10.14 -12.14 24.71
C LYS A 83 10.52 -13.13 23.61
N GLY A 84 11.72 -13.00 23.04
CA GLY A 84 12.21 -13.88 21.98
C GLY A 84 12.45 -13.17 20.66
N SER A 85 12.20 -13.86 19.53
CA SER A 85 12.51 -13.34 18.20
C SER A 85 11.40 -13.65 17.21
N GLY A 86 10.92 -12.62 16.49
CA GLY A 86 10.00 -12.75 15.38
C GLY A 86 10.55 -13.63 14.26
N ASN A 87 11.87 -13.73 14.11
CA ASN A 87 12.52 -14.64 13.15
C ASN A 87 12.10 -16.11 13.27
N ASN A 88 11.56 -16.50 14.43
CA ASN A 88 11.14 -17.88 14.69
C ASN A 88 9.70 -18.16 14.23
N THR A 89 8.95 -17.14 13.85
CA THR A 89 7.50 -17.25 13.60
C THR A 89 6.99 -16.38 12.46
N HIS A 90 7.71 -15.34 12.08
CA HIS A 90 7.23 -14.37 11.08
C HIS A 90 8.07 -14.41 9.81
N ILE A 91 7.39 -14.28 8.67
CA ILE A 91 8.00 -13.98 7.38
C ILE A 91 8.33 -12.48 7.36
N GLY A 92 9.58 -12.11 7.13
CA GLY A 92 10.00 -10.71 6.99
C GLY A 92 10.06 -10.28 5.53
N VAL A 93 9.52 -9.11 5.20
CA VAL A 93 9.55 -8.54 3.86
C VAL A 93 9.98 -7.09 3.92
N GLU A 94 10.96 -6.73 3.11
CA GLU A 94 11.54 -5.39 3.01
C GLU A 94 10.98 -4.61 1.82
N MET A 95 10.46 -3.43 2.07
CA MET A 95 10.18 -2.45 1.02
C MET A 95 11.45 -1.64 0.74
N CYS A 96 11.89 -1.60 -0.51
CA CYS A 96 12.98 -0.71 -0.93
C CYS A 96 12.53 0.76 -0.85
N GLU A 97 13.46 1.64 -0.49
CA GLU A 97 13.18 3.05 -0.22
C GLU A 97 13.61 3.98 -1.36
N PRO A 98 12.96 5.14 -1.53
CA PRO A 98 13.27 6.07 -2.60
C PRO A 98 14.72 6.57 -2.58
N ALA A 99 15.39 6.67 -3.72
CA ALA A 99 16.76 7.20 -3.83
C ALA A 99 16.87 8.71 -3.52
N CYS A 100 15.77 9.44 -3.57
CA CYS A 100 15.72 10.89 -3.35
C CYS A 100 15.52 11.31 -1.89
N ILE A 101 15.53 10.36 -0.95
CA ILE A 101 15.59 10.66 0.49
C ILE A 101 17.04 10.60 0.99
N ARG A 102 17.33 11.31 2.09
CA ARG A 102 18.62 11.28 2.77
C ARG A 102 18.39 11.28 4.26
N TYR A 103 18.76 10.21 4.91
CA TYR A 103 18.67 10.09 6.37
C TYR A 103 19.55 11.12 7.07
N THR A 104 19.06 11.65 8.20
CA THR A 104 19.75 12.65 9.03
C THR A 104 20.14 12.06 10.38
N SER A 105 19.17 11.97 11.30
CA SER A 105 19.39 11.35 12.61
C SER A 105 18.22 10.43 12.96
N GLY A 106 18.52 9.25 13.47
CA GLY A 106 17.51 8.23 13.78
C GLY A 106 16.70 7.86 12.53
N SER A 107 15.36 7.96 12.61
CA SER A 107 14.45 7.68 11.50
C SER A 107 14.08 8.94 10.68
N GLY A 108 14.71 10.10 10.97
CA GLY A 108 14.46 11.34 10.24
C GLY A 108 15.22 11.39 8.92
N PHE A 109 14.62 12.01 7.90
CA PHE A 109 15.26 12.21 6.60
C PHE A 109 14.79 13.51 5.93
N THR A 110 15.59 14.00 4.99
CA THR A 110 15.21 15.02 4.01
C THR A 110 14.84 14.35 2.69
N CYS A 111 14.08 15.05 1.84
CA CYS A 111 13.66 14.54 0.54
C CYS A 111 13.87 15.62 -0.53
N SER A 112 14.59 15.32 -1.59
CA SER A 112 14.86 16.24 -2.69
C SER A 112 13.79 16.23 -3.78
N ASP A 113 12.97 15.16 -3.86
CA ASP A 113 11.89 15.00 -4.82
C ASP A 113 10.73 14.23 -4.15
N LEU A 114 9.84 14.98 -3.51
CA LEU A 114 8.78 14.40 -2.71
C LEU A 114 7.76 13.60 -3.55
N GLU A 115 7.51 14.03 -4.78
CA GLU A 115 6.60 13.34 -5.69
C GLU A 115 7.14 11.96 -6.07
N LYS A 116 8.40 11.92 -6.49
CA LYS A 116 9.07 10.66 -6.84
C LYS A 116 9.20 9.73 -5.63
N ALA A 117 9.48 10.28 -4.46
CA ALA A 117 9.54 9.51 -3.22
C ALA A 117 8.19 8.88 -2.86
N ARG A 118 7.11 9.67 -2.92
CA ARG A 118 5.74 9.20 -2.68
C ARG A 118 5.33 8.13 -3.68
N ALA A 119 5.59 8.34 -4.97
CA ALA A 119 5.26 7.36 -6.02
C ALA A 119 5.97 6.01 -5.78
N SER A 120 7.23 6.03 -5.35
CA SER A 120 7.97 4.82 -4.98
C SER A 120 7.38 4.13 -3.74
N ALA A 121 7.09 4.89 -2.68
CA ALA A 121 6.53 4.35 -1.44
C ALA A 121 5.10 3.79 -1.63
N VAL A 122 4.27 4.43 -2.46
CA VAL A 122 2.93 3.92 -2.84
C VAL A 122 3.07 2.59 -3.57
N ARG A 123 3.97 2.49 -4.53
CA ARG A 123 4.20 1.27 -5.31
C ARG A 123 4.62 0.09 -4.45
N THR A 124 5.56 0.32 -3.52
CA THR A 124 6.01 -0.75 -2.61
C THR A 124 4.93 -1.13 -1.60
N TYR A 125 4.13 -0.17 -1.14
CA TYR A 125 2.97 -0.44 -0.28
C TYR A 125 1.92 -1.30 -0.99
N GLU A 126 1.52 -0.97 -2.21
CA GLU A 126 0.53 -1.72 -3.00
C GLU A 126 1.02 -3.16 -3.24
N ALA A 127 2.28 -3.33 -3.65
CA ALA A 127 2.87 -4.66 -3.83
C ALA A 127 2.96 -5.45 -2.51
N ALA A 128 3.26 -4.79 -1.38
CA ALA A 128 3.25 -5.42 -0.07
C ALA A 128 1.85 -5.91 0.33
N VAL A 129 0.80 -5.12 0.07
CA VAL A 129 -0.60 -5.54 0.33
C VAL A 129 -0.94 -6.82 -0.44
N GLU A 130 -0.64 -6.89 -1.73
CA GLU A 130 -0.90 -8.07 -2.55
C GLU A 130 -0.09 -9.29 -2.09
N LEU A 131 1.20 -9.10 -1.77
CA LEU A 131 2.06 -10.16 -1.27
C LEU A 131 1.56 -10.71 0.07
N PHE A 132 1.23 -9.82 1.02
CA PHE A 132 0.74 -10.22 2.33
C PHE A 132 -0.62 -10.92 2.25
N ALA A 133 -1.51 -10.49 1.34
CA ALA A 133 -2.78 -11.18 1.07
C ALA A 133 -2.55 -12.60 0.54
N MET A 134 -1.61 -12.77 -0.40
CA MET A 134 -1.21 -14.09 -0.92
C MET A 134 -0.64 -14.98 0.20
N LEU A 135 0.26 -14.45 1.04
CA LEU A 135 0.89 -15.20 2.12
C LEU A 135 -0.12 -15.54 3.23
N CYS A 136 -1.01 -14.62 3.58
CA CYS A 136 -2.10 -14.89 4.54
C CYS A 136 -2.99 -16.05 4.04
N LYS A 137 -3.39 -16.04 2.76
CA LYS A 137 -4.12 -17.17 2.16
C LYS A 137 -3.32 -18.46 2.21
N LYS A 138 -2.05 -18.43 1.83
CA LYS A 138 -1.16 -19.60 1.78
C LYS A 138 -0.99 -20.27 3.14
N PHE A 139 -0.91 -19.49 4.21
CA PHE A 139 -0.64 -19.98 5.57
C PHE A 139 -1.88 -19.99 6.49
N GLY A 140 -3.06 -19.68 5.97
CA GLY A 140 -4.30 -19.66 6.74
C GLY A 140 -4.32 -18.59 7.84
N LEU A 141 -3.71 -17.43 7.60
CA LEU A 141 -3.58 -16.35 8.58
C LEU A 141 -4.70 -15.32 8.43
N ASP A 142 -5.23 -14.82 9.54
CA ASP A 142 -6.09 -13.63 9.53
C ASP A 142 -5.25 -12.37 9.77
N PRO A 143 -5.12 -11.47 8.77
CA PRO A 143 -4.30 -10.26 8.92
C PRO A 143 -4.81 -9.29 9.98
N LEU A 144 -6.08 -9.41 10.41
CA LEU A 144 -6.65 -8.58 11.47
C LEU A 144 -6.44 -9.15 12.87
N ALA A 145 -6.03 -10.41 12.97
CA ALA A 145 -5.74 -11.03 14.27
C ALA A 145 -4.48 -10.41 14.90
N ASP A 146 -4.51 -10.27 16.23
CA ASP A 146 -3.43 -9.64 16.96
C ASP A 146 -2.09 -10.36 16.76
N GLY A 147 -1.04 -9.60 16.45
CA GLY A 147 0.31 -10.12 16.25
C GLY A 147 0.54 -10.87 14.94
N VAL A 148 -0.44 -11.00 14.04
CA VAL A 148 -0.29 -11.74 12.79
C VAL A 148 0.39 -10.90 11.71
N VAL A 149 -0.12 -9.72 11.40
CA VAL A 149 0.54 -8.77 10.48
C VAL A 149 1.02 -7.58 11.28
N ILE A 150 2.33 -7.44 11.39
CA ILE A 150 2.97 -6.41 12.21
C ILE A 150 4.09 -5.70 11.44
N SER A 151 4.46 -4.51 11.89
CA SER A 151 5.69 -3.84 11.48
C SER A 151 6.88 -4.24 12.36
N HIS A 152 8.10 -3.90 11.96
CA HIS A 152 9.28 -4.05 12.83
C HIS A 152 9.08 -3.28 14.13
N ARG A 153 8.61 -2.04 14.06
CA ARG A 153 8.30 -1.21 15.22
C ARG A 153 7.31 -1.88 16.17
N GLU A 154 6.22 -2.45 15.65
CA GLU A 154 5.25 -3.19 16.46
C GLU A 154 5.86 -4.47 17.05
N GLY A 155 6.76 -5.14 16.32
CA GLY A 155 7.54 -6.28 16.80
C GLY A 155 8.42 -5.92 18.02
N HIS A 156 9.04 -4.73 17.99
CA HIS A 156 9.79 -4.22 19.15
C HIS A 156 8.88 -3.99 20.36
N VAL A 157 7.74 -3.30 20.18
CA VAL A 157 6.76 -3.08 21.26
C VAL A 157 6.27 -4.40 21.85
N ARG A 158 6.15 -5.44 21.05
CA ARG A 158 5.77 -6.80 21.47
C ARG A 158 6.91 -7.58 22.15
N GLY A 159 8.15 -7.06 22.11
CA GLY A 159 9.33 -7.68 22.69
C GLY A 159 9.90 -8.85 21.85
N ILE A 160 9.66 -8.88 20.56
CA ILE A 160 10.14 -9.93 19.64
C ILE A 160 11.07 -9.41 18.53
N ALA A 161 11.41 -8.11 18.56
CA ALA A 161 12.31 -7.48 17.60
C ALA A 161 13.18 -6.41 18.28
N THR A 162 14.27 -6.02 17.62
CA THR A 162 15.09 -4.86 17.97
C THR A 162 14.32 -3.55 17.76
N ASN A 163 14.82 -2.45 18.33
CA ASN A 163 14.16 -1.14 18.22
C ASN A 163 14.44 -0.48 16.89
N HIS A 164 13.43 -0.53 15.99
CA HIS A 164 13.45 0.15 14.71
C HIS A 164 12.11 0.83 14.47
N GLY A 165 12.10 1.89 13.61
CA GLY A 165 10.91 2.69 13.33
C GLY A 165 10.17 2.31 12.04
N ASP A 166 10.65 1.31 11.33
CA ASP A 166 10.18 0.92 10.01
C ASP A 166 8.90 0.06 10.04
N PRO A 167 8.07 0.18 9.01
CA PRO A 167 8.16 1.13 7.90
C PRO A 167 7.45 2.47 8.14
N GLU A 168 6.79 2.67 9.31
CA GLU A 168 5.91 3.82 9.58
C GLU A 168 6.64 5.16 9.51
N HIS A 169 7.95 5.18 9.82
CA HIS A 169 8.77 6.39 9.72
C HIS A 169 8.83 6.92 8.29
N LEU A 170 8.93 6.03 7.28
CA LEU A 170 8.97 6.40 5.88
C LEU A 170 7.64 7.03 5.44
N TRP A 171 6.52 6.39 5.75
CA TRP A 171 5.21 6.89 5.39
C TRP A 171 4.91 8.25 6.02
N LYS A 172 5.19 8.36 7.32
CA LYS A 172 5.03 9.62 8.06
C LYS A 172 5.92 10.72 7.51
N GLY A 173 7.19 10.44 7.25
CA GLY A 173 8.15 11.40 6.73
C GLY A 173 7.80 11.90 5.34
N LEU A 174 7.15 11.08 4.51
CA LEU A 174 6.64 11.45 3.20
C LEU A 174 5.25 12.10 3.23
N GLY A 175 4.61 12.21 4.41
CA GLY A 175 3.24 12.72 4.55
C GLY A 175 2.20 11.84 3.86
N LEU A 176 2.43 10.53 3.83
CA LEU A 176 1.47 9.54 3.33
C LEU A 176 0.50 9.13 4.45
N PRO A 177 -0.79 8.89 4.15
CA PRO A 177 -1.80 8.56 5.15
C PRO A 177 -1.77 7.08 5.58
N TYR A 178 -0.68 6.39 5.35
CA TYR A 178 -0.55 4.97 5.63
C TYR A 178 -0.30 4.68 7.11
N THR A 179 -0.96 3.67 7.61
CA THR A 179 -0.81 3.12 8.97
C THR A 179 -0.82 1.61 8.92
N MET A 180 -0.30 0.96 9.95
CA MET A 180 -0.36 -0.51 10.02
C MET A 180 -1.79 -1.03 10.13
N ASP A 181 -2.71 -0.30 10.79
CA ASP A 181 -4.13 -0.66 10.81
C ASP A 181 -4.77 -0.57 9.41
N GLY A 182 -4.45 0.48 8.65
CA GLY A 182 -4.84 0.61 7.25
C GLY A 182 -4.27 -0.53 6.40
N PHE A 183 -2.99 -0.84 6.57
CA PHE A 183 -2.32 -1.93 5.86
C PHE A 183 -2.99 -3.29 6.13
N ARG A 184 -3.28 -3.64 7.40
CA ARG A 184 -3.99 -4.89 7.76
C ARG A 184 -5.36 -5.00 7.10
N LYS A 185 -6.13 -3.89 7.10
CA LYS A 185 -7.44 -3.83 6.41
C LYS A 185 -7.30 -4.00 4.90
N ALA A 186 -6.30 -3.37 4.29
CA ALA A 186 -5.97 -3.51 2.88
C ALA A 186 -5.64 -4.96 2.51
N VAL A 187 -4.80 -5.61 3.30
CA VAL A 187 -4.47 -7.04 3.14
C VAL A 187 -5.72 -7.92 3.24
N LYS A 188 -6.60 -7.66 4.23
CA LYS A 188 -7.86 -8.41 4.39
C LYS A 188 -8.79 -8.26 3.19
N ALA A 189 -8.92 -7.03 2.69
CA ALA A 189 -9.72 -6.75 1.49
C ALA A 189 -9.17 -7.48 0.27
N ALA A 190 -7.86 -7.43 0.04
CA ALA A 190 -7.20 -8.13 -1.06
C ALA A 190 -7.34 -9.67 -0.96
N MET A 191 -7.42 -10.23 0.24
CA MET A 191 -7.71 -11.66 0.44
C MET A 191 -9.10 -12.05 -0.03
N SER A 192 -10.08 -11.20 0.10
CA SER A 192 -11.47 -11.49 -0.31
C SER A 192 -11.69 -11.38 -1.82
N GLY A 193 -10.65 -11.05 -2.60
CA GLY A 193 -10.76 -10.81 -4.04
C GLY A 193 -11.48 -9.49 -4.38
N LYS A 194 -11.91 -8.76 -3.36
CA LYS A 194 -12.23 -7.35 -3.48
C LYS A 194 -10.87 -6.64 -3.50
N ALA A 195 -10.37 -6.33 -4.68
CA ALA A 195 -9.27 -5.37 -4.80
C ALA A 195 -9.68 -4.17 -3.94
N GLU A 196 -8.81 -3.72 -3.00
CA GLU A 196 -8.94 -2.34 -2.57
C GLU A 196 -8.72 -1.53 -3.83
N GLY A 197 -9.81 -0.99 -4.34
CA GLY A 197 -9.72 -0.10 -5.47
C GLY A 197 -8.85 1.10 -5.08
N THR A 198 -8.24 1.71 -6.05
CA THR A 198 -7.40 2.89 -5.87
C THR A 198 -8.07 3.91 -4.97
N GLN A 199 -7.42 4.32 -3.89
CA GLN A 199 -7.90 5.42 -3.05
C GLN A 199 -7.62 6.76 -3.71
N ALA A 200 -8.53 7.73 -3.60
CA ALA A 200 -8.30 9.06 -4.17
C ALA A 200 -7.06 9.77 -3.60
N SER A 201 -6.58 9.35 -2.43
CA SER A 201 -5.35 9.88 -1.83
C SER A 201 -4.10 9.67 -2.69
N VAL A 202 -4.09 8.70 -3.60
CA VAL A 202 -2.96 8.47 -4.52
C VAL A 202 -2.74 9.59 -5.53
N PHE A 203 -3.73 10.46 -5.71
CA PHE A 203 -3.63 11.63 -6.61
C PHE A 203 -3.05 12.85 -5.92
N LEU A 204 -2.93 12.85 -4.58
CA LEU A 204 -2.31 13.94 -3.84
C LEU A 204 -0.81 14.02 -4.15
N GLY A 205 -0.34 15.20 -4.51
CA GLY A 205 1.08 15.44 -4.80
C GLY A 205 1.55 15.00 -6.18
N LEU A 206 0.68 14.48 -7.04
CA LEU A 206 1.00 14.26 -8.46
C LEU A 206 0.84 15.56 -9.24
N SER A 207 1.64 15.74 -10.32
CA SER A 207 1.34 16.75 -11.33
C SER A 207 0.04 16.42 -12.07
N ASP A 208 -0.55 17.38 -12.75
CA ASP A 208 -1.83 17.16 -13.49
C ASP A 208 -1.66 16.10 -14.59
N GLU A 209 -0.51 16.09 -15.28
CA GLU A 209 -0.20 15.09 -16.32
C GLU A 209 -0.15 13.68 -15.74
N LYS A 210 0.56 13.50 -14.63
CA LYS A 210 0.70 12.18 -13.99
C LYS A 210 -0.62 11.72 -13.35
N ALA A 211 -1.39 12.64 -12.79
CA ALA A 211 -2.72 12.32 -12.29
C ALA A 211 -3.65 11.91 -13.45
N ALA A 212 -3.62 12.62 -14.58
CA ALA A 212 -4.39 12.26 -15.77
C ALA A 212 -3.99 10.90 -16.35
N GLU A 213 -2.69 10.60 -16.41
CA GLU A 213 -2.18 9.29 -16.84
C GLU A 213 -2.74 8.17 -15.95
N ARG A 214 -2.65 8.33 -14.63
CA ARG A 214 -3.16 7.33 -13.69
C ARG A 214 -4.68 7.19 -13.75
N ILE A 215 -5.43 8.28 -13.89
CA ILE A 215 -6.87 8.26 -14.09
C ILE A 215 -7.20 7.52 -15.39
N GLY A 216 -6.46 7.79 -16.47
CA GLY A 216 -6.62 7.10 -17.75
C GLY A 216 -6.48 5.58 -17.64
N VAL A 217 -5.51 5.10 -16.86
CA VAL A 217 -5.34 3.65 -16.60
C VAL A 217 -6.55 3.05 -15.88
N LEU A 218 -7.07 3.71 -14.83
CA LEU A 218 -8.27 3.26 -14.12
C LEU A 218 -9.50 3.22 -15.04
N CYS A 219 -9.70 4.27 -15.83
CA CYS A 219 -10.82 4.34 -16.76
C CYS A 219 -10.69 3.33 -17.91
N ALA A 220 -9.48 3.01 -18.35
CA ALA A 220 -9.25 1.97 -19.35
C ALA A 220 -9.57 0.56 -18.81
N GLU A 221 -9.32 0.32 -17.53
CA GLU A 221 -9.71 -0.93 -16.88
C GLU A 221 -11.23 -1.02 -16.71
N ASP A 222 -11.88 0.06 -16.24
CA ASP A 222 -13.33 0.13 -16.11
C ASP A 222 -14.07 -0.05 -17.46
N MET A 223 -13.53 0.50 -18.54
CA MET A 223 -14.10 0.38 -19.89
C MET A 223 -14.32 -1.09 -20.31
N LYS A 224 -13.49 -2.01 -19.84
CA LYS A 224 -13.62 -3.44 -20.16
C LYS A 224 -14.91 -4.05 -19.62
N THR A 225 -15.43 -3.51 -18.53
CA THR A 225 -16.66 -3.98 -17.86
C THR A 225 -17.85 -3.07 -18.08
N SER A 226 -17.66 -1.76 -18.05
CA SER A 226 -18.74 -0.77 -18.21
C SER A 226 -19.11 -0.51 -19.66
N GLY A 227 -18.17 -0.71 -20.60
CA GLY A 227 -18.33 -0.32 -22.00
C GLY A 227 -18.26 1.20 -22.24
N ILE A 228 -18.06 2.02 -21.20
CA ILE A 228 -17.92 3.48 -21.33
C ILE A 228 -16.49 3.78 -21.81
N LEU A 229 -16.36 4.67 -22.81
CA LEU A 229 -15.05 5.06 -23.32
C LEU A 229 -14.18 5.65 -22.20
N ALA A 230 -12.97 5.13 -22.05
CA ALA A 230 -12.02 5.57 -21.03
C ALA A 230 -11.74 7.07 -21.04
N SER A 231 -11.68 7.68 -22.23
CA SER A 231 -11.50 9.13 -22.39
C SER A 231 -12.65 9.95 -21.83
N VAL A 232 -13.89 9.45 -21.93
CA VAL A 232 -15.09 10.12 -21.39
C VAL A 232 -15.07 10.04 -19.87
N SER A 233 -14.86 8.85 -19.30
CA SER A 233 -14.78 8.66 -17.86
C SER A 233 -13.62 9.46 -17.25
N ALA A 234 -12.47 9.49 -17.91
CA ALA A 234 -11.30 10.25 -17.45
C ALA A 234 -11.56 11.76 -17.45
N ALA A 235 -12.17 12.29 -18.52
CA ALA A 235 -12.53 13.71 -18.58
C ALA A 235 -13.52 14.11 -17.50
N GLN A 236 -14.57 13.31 -17.26
CA GLN A 236 -15.52 13.52 -16.16
C GLN A 236 -14.83 13.47 -14.80
N PHE A 237 -14.00 12.43 -14.55
CA PHE A 237 -13.25 12.29 -13.31
C PHE A 237 -12.43 13.56 -13.02
N ILE A 238 -11.68 14.05 -14.02
CA ILE A 238 -10.83 15.24 -13.90
C ILE A 238 -11.68 16.48 -13.57
N LEU A 239 -12.74 16.71 -14.33
CA LEU A 239 -13.62 17.89 -14.18
C LEU A 239 -14.32 17.91 -12.82
N GLU A 240 -14.92 16.79 -12.41
CA GLU A 240 -15.73 16.70 -11.20
C GLU A 240 -14.89 16.66 -9.91
N SER A 241 -13.70 16.08 -9.97
CA SER A 241 -12.88 15.85 -8.79
C SER A 241 -11.59 16.68 -8.70
N GLY A 242 -11.30 17.53 -9.69
CA GLY A 242 -10.02 18.24 -9.75
C GLY A 242 -8.85 17.25 -9.67
N TYR A 243 -8.81 16.28 -10.58
CA TYR A 243 -7.82 15.19 -10.58
C TYR A 243 -7.86 14.32 -9.33
N GLY A 244 -9.03 14.09 -8.75
CA GLY A 244 -9.19 13.30 -7.51
C GLY A 244 -8.82 14.05 -6.24
N ARG A 245 -8.59 15.36 -6.27
CA ARG A 245 -8.06 16.15 -5.14
C ARG A 245 -9.13 16.90 -4.35
N THR A 246 -10.39 16.94 -4.82
CA THR A 246 -11.46 17.61 -4.06
C THR A 246 -11.69 16.91 -2.72
N GLU A 247 -12.26 17.65 -1.76
CA GLU A 247 -12.61 17.10 -0.45
C GLU A 247 -13.49 15.85 -0.55
N LEU A 248 -14.47 15.87 -1.47
CA LEU A 248 -15.37 14.74 -1.68
C LEU A 248 -14.64 13.51 -2.22
N ALA A 249 -13.72 13.69 -3.18
CA ALA A 249 -12.86 12.62 -3.65
C ALA A 249 -12.01 12.06 -2.50
N GLN A 250 -11.33 12.90 -1.74
CA GLN A 250 -10.39 12.48 -0.70
C GLN A 250 -11.05 11.81 0.51
N LYS A 251 -12.24 12.28 0.93
CA LYS A 251 -12.92 11.75 2.12
C LYS A 251 -13.93 10.65 1.84
N ALA A 252 -14.38 10.55 0.59
CA ALA A 252 -15.43 9.63 0.19
C ALA A 252 -15.10 8.76 -1.02
N ASN A 253 -13.91 8.88 -1.62
CA ASN A 253 -13.56 8.29 -2.93
C ASN A 253 -14.62 8.56 -4.02
N ASN A 254 -15.37 9.66 -3.90
CA ASN A 254 -16.44 10.03 -4.78
C ASN A 254 -15.95 11.08 -5.78
N CYS A 255 -15.41 10.61 -6.86
CA CYS A 255 -14.78 11.44 -7.90
C CYS A 255 -15.76 11.95 -8.96
N PHE A 256 -17.02 11.54 -8.90
CA PHE A 256 -18.09 11.90 -9.86
C PHE A 256 -19.24 12.67 -9.20
N GLY A 257 -19.09 13.14 -7.98
CA GLY A 257 -20.12 13.95 -7.32
C GLY A 257 -21.44 13.21 -7.03
N MET A 258 -21.44 11.88 -6.99
CA MET A 258 -22.66 11.08 -6.88
C MET A 258 -23.35 11.25 -5.53
N LYS A 259 -24.60 11.74 -5.53
CA LYS A 259 -25.46 11.84 -4.36
C LYS A 259 -26.11 10.51 -4.00
N CYS A 260 -26.48 10.33 -2.73
CA CYS A 260 -27.15 9.10 -2.26
C CYS A 260 -28.56 8.95 -2.83
N MET A 261 -29.29 10.05 -2.91
CA MET A 261 -30.69 10.08 -3.37
C MET A 261 -30.72 10.70 -4.78
N LEU A 262 -30.66 9.86 -5.79
CA LEU A 262 -30.87 10.24 -7.17
C LEU A 262 -32.19 9.64 -7.64
N SER A 263 -33.20 10.46 -7.84
CA SER A 263 -34.48 10.01 -8.43
C SER A 263 -34.25 9.55 -9.87
N GLY A 264 -34.83 8.41 -10.24
CA GLY A 264 -34.71 7.83 -11.58
C GLY A 264 -33.41 7.08 -11.88
N ASN A 265 -32.49 6.96 -10.92
CA ASN A 265 -31.29 6.17 -11.10
C ASN A 265 -31.53 4.72 -10.65
N SER A 266 -31.65 3.83 -11.63
CA SER A 266 -31.82 2.39 -11.42
C SER A 266 -30.49 1.60 -11.47
N TRP A 267 -29.34 2.29 -11.54
CA TRP A 267 -28.05 1.60 -11.61
C TRP A 267 -27.72 0.91 -10.29
N GLY A 268 -27.81 -0.41 -10.30
CA GLY A 268 -27.56 -1.29 -9.16
C GLY A 268 -26.14 -1.83 -9.07
N GLY A 269 -25.13 -1.10 -9.57
CA GLY A 269 -23.73 -1.51 -9.52
C GLY A 269 -23.24 -1.71 -8.09
N SER A 270 -22.36 -2.70 -7.89
CA SER A 270 -21.83 -3.11 -6.59
C SER A 270 -20.78 -2.15 -5.98
N ALA A 271 -20.47 -1.04 -6.63
CA ALA A 271 -19.43 -0.12 -6.19
C ALA A 271 -19.76 0.64 -4.91
N TRP A 272 -21.06 0.87 -4.62
CA TRP A 272 -21.53 1.50 -3.40
C TRP A 272 -22.33 0.52 -2.54
N ASP A 273 -22.07 0.51 -1.24
CA ASP A 273 -22.74 -0.42 -0.28
C ASP A 273 -24.19 -0.07 0.05
N GLY A 274 -24.73 1.00 -0.54
CA GLY A 274 -26.10 1.49 -0.34
C GLY A 274 -26.31 2.30 0.95
N THR A 275 -25.33 2.37 1.84
CA THR A 275 -25.47 2.97 3.17
C THR A 275 -24.40 4.01 3.53
N SER A 276 -23.15 3.78 3.14
CA SER A 276 -22.02 4.66 3.46
C SER A 276 -22.17 6.00 2.77
N LYS A 277 -22.13 7.09 3.54
CA LYS A 277 -22.34 8.44 3.04
C LYS A 277 -21.41 9.47 3.64
N TYR A 278 -21.18 10.53 2.89
CA TYR A 278 -20.46 11.71 3.28
C TYR A 278 -21.37 12.93 3.16
N ARG A 279 -21.68 13.58 4.28
CA ARG A 279 -22.56 14.76 4.33
C ARG A 279 -21.73 16.03 4.13
N LYS A 280 -22.13 16.85 3.16
CA LYS A 280 -21.43 18.08 2.78
C LYS A 280 -22.39 19.17 2.35
N LYS A 281 -22.00 20.43 2.62
CA LYS A 281 -22.63 21.59 1.99
C LYS A 281 -22.15 21.68 0.54
N THR A 282 -23.09 21.88 -0.39
CA THR A 282 -22.85 22.06 -1.81
C THR A 282 -23.69 23.19 -2.35
N GLN A 283 -23.31 23.76 -3.49
CA GLN A 283 -24.11 24.71 -4.22
C GLN A 283 -24.87 23.99 -5.33
N GLU A 284 -26.12 24.32 -5.47
CA GLU A 284 -27.02 23.83 -6.51
C GLU A 284 -27.53 25.02 -7.32
N ASP A 285 -27.74 24.81 -8.60
CA ASP A 285 -28.39 25.79 -9.49
C ASP A 285 -29.90 25.52 -9.49
N ASP A 286 -30.71 26.58 -9.39
CA ASP A 286 -32.16 26.48 -9.42
C ASP A 286 -32.74 26.34 -10.85
N GLY A 287 -31.88 26.20 -11.86
CA GLY A 287 -32.24 26.14 -13.27
C GLY A 287 -32.32 27.50 -13.94
N THR A 288 -32.13 28.59 -13.19
CA THR A 288 -32.09 29.97 -13.71
C THR A 288 -30.69 30.57 -13.72
N GLY A 289 -29.67 29.80 -13.30
CA GLY A 289 -28.30 30.26 -13.08
C GLY A 289 -28.06 30.85 -11.66
N LYS A 290 -29.06 30.82 -10.77
CA LYS A 290 -28.93 31.27 -9.42
C LYS A 290 -28.50 30.11 -8.48
N LEU A 291 -27.35 30.28 -7.88
CA LEU A 291 -26.82 29.28 -6.95
C LEU A 291 -27.41 29.44 -5.55
N TYR A 292 -27.74 28.32 -4.91
CA TYR A 292 -28.14 28.27 -3.52
C TYR A 292 -27.40 27.13 -2.78
N THR A 293 -27.21 27.28 -1.49
CA THR A 293 -26.47 26.30 -0.69
C THR A 293 -27.41 25.30 -0.04
N VAL A 294 -27.14 24.02 -0.27
CA VAL A 294 -27.84 22.89 0.36
C VAL A 294 -26.87 21.98 1.11
N THR A 295 -27.40 21.21 2.05
CA THR A 295 -26.65 20.11 2.66
C THR A 295 -27.12 18.81 2.01
N ALA A 296 -26.21 18.10 1.34
CA ALA A 296 -26.52 16.86 0.64
C ALA A 296 -25.70 15.68 1.20
N ASP A 297 -26.27 14.48 1.13
CA ASP A 297 -25.58 13.23 1.39
C ASP A 297 -25.05 12.68 0.07
N PHE A 298 -23.73 12.54 -0.01
CA PHE A 298 -23.02 11.95 -1.14
C PHE A 298 -22.65 10.50 -0.83
N ARG A 299 -22.62 9.65 -1.85
CA ARG A 299 -22.16 8.26 -1.73
C ARG A 299 -20.70 8.25 -1.28
N LYS A 300 -20.39 7.40 -0.34
CA LYS A 300 -19.00 7.13 0.07
C LYS A 300 -18.63 5.74 -0.43
N TYR A 301 -17.63 5.70 -1.29
CA TYR A 301 -17.14 4.47 -1.89
C TYR A 301 -15.94 3.91 -1.12
N ALA A 302 -15.76 2.61 -1.19
CA ALA A 302 -14.58 1.95 -0.62
C ALA A 302 -13.29 2.34 -1.38
N CYS A 303 -13.41 2.69 -2.65
CA CYS A 303 -12.32 3.04 -3.57
C CYS A 303 -12.83 3.94 -4.71
N VAL A 304 -11.91 4.43 -5.51
CA VAL A 304 -12.18 5.18 -6.75
C VAL A 304 -12.45 4.22 -7.89
#